data_724967c1d3152bcac84c5baf49903cc4
#
_entry.id   724967c1d3152bcac84c5baf49903cc4
#
_cell.length_a   1.000
_cell.length_b   1.000
_cell.length_c   1.000
_cell.angle_alpha   90.00
_cell.angle_beta   90.00
_cell.angle_gamma   90.00
#
_symmetry.space_group_name_H-M   'P 1'
#
loop_
_entity.id
_entity.type
_entity.pdbx_description
1 polymer ?
#
loop_
_entity_poly.entity_id
_entity_poly.type
_entity_poly.pdbx_seq_one_letter_code
_entity_poly.pdbx_strand_id
1 'polypeptide(L)'
;MSTCVCVLSNSGERLMPTFRLGKVRHLLKDGKAKIVKHHPFTIQLLYDSKTNTQPIETCEDVGYNYIGISVKSESHEYVSAQYDTLQDEKEHHDDCRKYRRTRRNRLRYRKSRFDNRKRDKGWLAPSLEHKKQLNISLIERYVSVIPITHVTVEVGSFDTMLVKAIQEGKVIPEGADYQKGPRYNLATL
;
A
#
# COMPACT_ATOMS: atom_id res chain seq x y z
N MET A 1 -17.25 3.55 -9.80
CA MET A 1 -16.41 4.16 -8.74
C MET A 1 -17.16 5.35 -8.18
N SER A 2 -17.57 5.31 -6.92
CA SER A 2 -18.19 6.46 -6.28
C SER A 2 -17.10 7.50 -5.97
N THR A 3 -17.19 8.64 -6.61
CA THR A 3 -16.19 9.71 -6.45
C THR A 3 -16.55 10.55 -5.24
N CYS A 4 -15.96 10.25 -4.08
CA CYS A 4 -16.08 11.12 -2.92
C CYS A 4 -15.04 12.24 -2.97
N VAL A 5 -15.31 13.33 -2.27
CA VAL A 5 -14.41 14.46 -2.07
C VAL A 5 -13.99 14.51 -0.61
N CYS A 6 -12.70 14.46 -0.36
CA CYS A 6 -12.15 14.65 0.98
C CYS A 6 -12.21 16.14 1.36
N VAL A 7 -12.51 16.42 2.61
CA VAL A 7 -12.73 17.79 3.09
C VAL A 7 -11.83 18.06 4.31
N LEU A 8 -11.14 19.17 4.27
CA LEU A 8 -10.38 19.69 5.41
C LEU A 8 -11.06 20.95 5.94
N SER A 9 -10.99 21.16 7.25
CA SER A 9 -11.44 22.40 7.87
C SER A 9 -10.50 23.58 7.54
N ASN A 10 -10.85 24.78 7.96
CA ASN A 10 -9.98 25.94 7.83
C ASN A 10 -8.66 25.75 8.58
N SER A 11 -8.69 25.07 9.74
CA SER A 11 -7.51 24.72 10.54
C SER A 11 -6.69 23.54 9.97
N GLY A 12 -7.16 22.89 8.91
CA GLY A 12 -6.52 21.72 8.33
C GLY A 12 -6.92 20.38 8.95
N GLU A 13 -7.90 20.36 9.86
CA GLU A 13 -8.44 19.13 10.43
C GLU A 13 -9.24 18.35 9.39
N ARG A 14 -9.18 17.02 9.48
CA ARG A 14 -9.86 16.10 8.58
C ARG A 14 -11.35 16.02 8.92
N LEU A 15 -12.19 16.34 7.95
CA LEU A 15 -13.63 16.25 8.06
C LEU A 15 -14.18 15.06 7.29
N MET A 16 -15.47 14.75 7.50
CA MET A 16 -16.14 13.67 6.77
C MET A 16 -16.11 13.91 5.28
N PRO A 17 -15.74 12.90 4.47
CA PRO A 17 -15.82 12.99 3.01
C PRO A 17 -17.26 13.23 2.55
N THR A 18 -17.42 13.83 1.38
CA THR A 18 -18.74 14.16 0.82
C THR A 18 -18.91 13.64 -0.59
N PHE A 19 -20.11 13.13 -0.87
CA PHE A 19 -20.54 12.77 -2.23
C PHE A 19 -21.31 13.91 -2.93
N ARG A 20 -21.53 15.04 -2.25
CA ARG A 20 -22.31 16.17 -2.77
C ARG A 20 -21.46 17.04 -3.68
N LEU A 21 -21.11 16.53 -4.86
CA LEU A 21 -20.25 17.22 -5.82
C LEU A 21 -20.77 18.61 -6.24
N GLY A 22 -22.11 18.77 -6.34
CA GLY A 22 -22.73 20.07 -6.60
C GLY A 22 -22.40 21.11 -5.54
N LYS A 23 -22.50 20.74 -4.26
CA LYS A 23 -22.13 21.63 -3.14
C LYS A 23 -20.65 21.99 -3.20
N VAL A 24 -19.77 21.03 -3.47
CA VAL A 24 -18.33 21.29 -3.62
C VAL A 24 -18.05 22.29 -4.74
N ARG A 25 -18.71 22.15 -5.90
CA ARG A 25 -18.58 23.08 -7.02
C ARG A 25 -18.99 24.51 -6.64
N HIS A 26 -20.10 24.67 -5.91
CA HIS A 26 -20.52 25.97 -5.42
C HIS A 26 -19.52 26.57 -4.43
N LEU A 27 -19.02 25.79 -3.47
CA LEU A 27 -18.02 26.26 -2.51
C LEU A 27 -16.73 26.75 -3.19
N LEU A 28 -16.27 26.05 -4.23
CA LEU A 28 -15.11 26.46 -5.02
C LEU A 28 -15.39 27.72 -5.83
N LYS A 29 -16.57 27.82 -6.46
CA LYS A 29 -16.98 28.99 -7.26
C LYS A 29 -17.12 30.24 -6.39
N ASP A 30 -17.69 30.08 -5.20
CA ASP A 30 -17.92 31.19 -4.26
C ASP A 30 -16.64 31.60 -3.49
N GLY A 31 -15.51 30.95 -3.76
CA GLY A 31 -14.26 31.20 -3.05
C GLY A 31 -14.27 30.79 -1.57
N LYS A 32 -15.23 29.92 -1.16
CA LYS A 32 -15.35 29.42 0.23
C LYS A 32 -14.54 28.18 0.49
N ALA A 33 -13.94 27.58 -0.54
CA ALA A 33 -13.05 26.45 -0.44
C ALA A 33 -11.93 26.56 -1.50
N LYS A 34 -10.79 25.92 -1.22
CA LYS A 34 -9.68 25.78 -2.18
C LYS A 34 -9.31 24.30 -2.36
N ILE A 35 -8.76 23.97 -3.53
CA ILE A 35 -8.24 22.63 -3.80
C ILE A 35 -6.86 22.50 -3.16
N VAL A 36 -6.65 21.41 -2.40
CA VAL A 36 -5.38 21.11 -1.71
C VAL A 36 -4.67 19.93 -2.38
N LYS A 37 -5.41 18.89 -2.75
CA LYS A 37 -4.86 17.71 -3.45
C LYS A 37 -5.80 17.28 -4.59
N HIS A 38 -5.21 16.72 -5.65
CA HIS A 38 -5.98 16.15 -6.75
C HIS A 38 -6.24 14.64 -6.59
N HIS A 39 -5.33 13.92 -5.92
CA HIS A 39 -5.43 12.48 -5.69
C HIS A 39 -5.04 12.11 -4.25
N PRO A 40 -5.98 11.70 -3.40
CA PRO A 40 -7.45 11.80 -3.54
C PRO A 40 -7.90 13.25 -3.61
N PHE A 41 -9.00 13.52 -4.34
CA PHE A 41 -9.48 14.89 -4.51
C PHE A 41 -9.91 15.47 -3.17
N THR A 42 -9.22 16.53 -2.76
CA THR A 42 -9.34 17.12 -1.43
C THR A 42 -9.48 18.63 -1.52
N ILE A 43 -10.48 19.14 -0.83
CA ILE A 43 -10.71 20.57 -0.68
C ILE A 43 -10.50 21.00 0.77
N GLN A 44 -10.08 22.24 0.97
CA GLN A 44 -10.03 22.88 2.29
C GLN A 44 -11.06 24.00 2.35
N LEU A 45 -11.88 23.99 3.41
CA LEU A 45 -12.82 25.06 3.68
C LEU A 45 -12.06 26.32 4.15
N LEU A 46 -12.54 27.49 3.78
CA LEU A 46 -11.98 28.79 4.18
C LEU A 46 -12.85 29.49 5.23
N TYR A 47 -13.75 28.76 5.85
CA TYR A 47 -14.60 29.22 6.95
C TYR A 47 -14.66 28.18 8.06
N ASP A 48 -15.02 28.61 9.24
CA ASP A 48 -15.11 27.71 10.40
C ASP A 48 -16.32 26.78 10.26
N SER A 49 -16.07 25.51 10.43
CA SER A 49 -17.07 24.44 10.34
C SER A 49 -17.00 23.54 11.57
N LYS A 50 -18.13 22.91 11.90
CA LYS A 50 -18.16 21.88 12.93
C LYS A 50 -17.33 20.68 12.52
N THR A 51 -16.60 20.09 13.45
CA THR A 51 -15.68 18.96 13.26
C THR A 51 -16.30 17.62 13.66
N ASN A 52 -17.62 17.44 13.47
CA ASN A 52 -18.28 16.20 13.79
C ASN A 52 -17.82 15.11 12.81
N THR A 53 -17.19 14.07 13.31
CA THR A 53 -16.75 12.91 12.54
C THR A 53 -17.39 11.62 13.04
N GLN A 54 -17.62 10.67 12.14
CA GLN A 54 -18.00 9.31 12.46
C GLN A 54 -16.76 8.42 12.44
N PRO A 55 -16.76 7.27 13.12
CA PRO A 55 -15.70 6.29 12.98
C PRO A 55 -15.58 5.83 11.54
N ILE A 56 -14.36 5.85 11.01
CA ILE A 56 -14.03 5.37 9.67
C ILE A 56 -12.93 4.32 9.80
N GLU A 57 -13.14 3.20 9.13
CA GLU A 57 -12.19 2.11 9.05
C GLU A 57 -11.57 2.08 7.65
N THR A 58 -10.27 1.84 7.60
CA THR A 58 -9.55 1.50 6.37
C THR A 58 -9.17 0.04 6.42
N CYS A 59 -9.53 -0.71 5.37
CA CYS A 59 -9.13 -2.09 5.18
C CYS A 59 -8.15 -2.13 4.00
N GLU A 60 -7.01 -2.79 4.21
CA GLU A 60 -6.00 -3.01 3.17
C GLU A 60 -5.83 -4.51 2.96
N ASP A 61 -5.96 -4.95 1.70
CA ASP A 61 -5.61 -6.29 1.23
C ASP A 61 -4.24 -6.22 0.56
N VAL A 62 -3.25 -6.80 1.22
CA VAL A 62 -1.84 -6.73 0.81
C VAL A 62 -1.51 -7.87 -0.13
N GLY A 63 -1.66 -7.64 -1.44
CA GLY A 63 -1.28 -8.57 -2.48
C GLY A 63 0.15 -8.34 -3.01
N TYR A 64 0.70 -9.34 -3.68
CA TYR A 64 2.03 -9.23 -4.29
C TYR A 64 2.05 -8.32 -5.52
N ASN A 65 1.02 -8.42 -6.37
CA ASN A 65 0.90 -7.64 -7.62
C ASN A 65 -0.12 -6.51 -7.51
N TYR A 66 -1.07 -6.64 -6.60
CA TYR A 66 -2.17 -5.70 -6.41
C TYR A 66 -2.36 -5.44 -4.93
N ILE A 67 -2.69 -4.21 -4.60
CA ILE A 67 -3.07 -3.81 -3.25
C ILE A 67 -4.49 -3.29 -3.32
N GLY A 68 -5.40 -3.91 -2.56
CA GLY A 68 -6.76 -3.45 -2.41
C GLY A 68 -6.90 -2.51 -1.21
N ILE A 69 -7.59 -1.38 -1.38
CA ILE A 69 -7.89 -0.45 -0.28
C ILE A 69 -9.37 -0.13 -0.30
N SER A 70 -10.02 -0.32 0.83
CA SER A 70 -11.37 0.12 1.10
C SER A 70 -11.39 1.04 2.31
N VAL A 71 -12.05 2.18 2.19
CA VAL A 71 -12.28 3.13 3.29
C VAL A 71 -13.76 3.27 3.49
N LYS A 72 -14.26 2.82 4.63
CA LYS A 72 -15.70 2.74 4.92
C LYS A 72 -16.04 3.29 6.30
N SER A 73 -17.24 3.79 6.44
CA SER A 73 -17.95 3.94 7.72
C SER A 73 -19.00 2.86 7.83
N GLU A 74 -19.73 2.85 8.93
CA GLU A 74 -20.83 1.90 9.18
C GLU A 74 -21.89 1.91 8.07
N SER A 75 -22.13 3.07 7.45
CA SER A 75 -23.20 3.27 6.45
C SER A 75 -22.71 3.50 5.01
N HIS A 76 -21.46 3.88 4.79
CA HIS A 76 -20.96 4.29 3.48
C HIS A 76 -19.51 3.84 3.23
N GLU A 77 -19.26 3.38 2.01
CA GLU A 77 -17.91 3.20 1.48
C GLU A 77 -17.50 4.47 0.71
N TYR A 78 -16.42 5.10 1.17
CA TYR A 78 -15.88 6.34 0.59
C TYR A 78 -14.87 6.07 -0.52
N VAL A 79 -14.04 5.05 -0.31
CA VAL A 79 -13.00 4.66 -1.27
C VAL A 79 -13.03 3.15 -1.43
N SER A 80 -13.02 2.72 -2.69
CA SER A 80 -12.75 1.36 -3.10
C SER A 80 -11.77 1.45 -4.26
N ALA A 81 -10.53 1.07 -4.04
CA ALA A 81 -9.46 1.22 -5.00
C ALA A 81 -8.53 0.01 -5.01
N GLN A 82 -8.04 -0.31 -6.20
CA GLN A 82 -6.99 -1.29 -6.40
C GLN A 82 -5.79 -0.57 -7.01
N TYR A 83 -4.62 -0.84 -6.47
CA TYR A 83 -3.34 -0.32 -6.93
C TYR A 83 -2.48 -1.43 -7.47
N ASP A 84 -1.90 -1.21 -8.65
CA ASP A 84 -0.93 -2.12 -9.23
C ASP A 84 0.43 -1.85 -8.58
N THR A 85 1.07 -2.91 -8.11
CA THR A 85 2.45 -2.82 -7.64
C THR A 85 3.40 -2.86 -8.84
N LEU A 86 4.67 -2.48 -8.64
CA LEU A 86 5.69 -2.57 -9.68
C LEU A 86 5.94 -4.05 -10.05
N GLN A 87 5.35 -4.48 -11.16
CA GLN A 87 5.46 -5.86 -11.65
C GLN A 87 6.77 -6.11 -12.38
N ASP A 88 7.33 -5.07 -13.02
CA ASP A 88 8.56 -5.14 -13.84
C ASP A 88 9.86 -5.00 -13.03
N GLU A 89 9.76 -4.97 -11.70
CA GLU A 89 10.92 -4.74 -10.83
C GLU A 89 12.03 -5.78 -11.03
N LYS A 90 11.65 -7.05 -11.21
CA LYS A 90 12.60 -8.14 -11.46
C LYS A 90 13.34 -7.96 -12.79
N GLU A 91 12.61 -7.66 -13.85
CA GLU A 91 13.17 -7.43 -15.17
C GLU A 91 14.12 -6.23 -15.19
N HIS A 92 13.70 -5.13 -14.58
CA HIS A 92 14.54 -3.94 -14.42
C HIS A 92 15.83 -4.24 -13.64
N HIS A 93 15.77 -5.02 -12.57
CA HIS A 93 16.95 -5.44 -11.83
C HIS A 93 17.89 -6.32 -12.66
N ASP A 94 17.34 -7.23 -13.47
CA ASP A 94 18.14 -8.10 -14.33
C ASP A 94 18.83 -7.30 -15.44
N ASP A 95 18.17 -6.32 -16.00
CA ASP A 95 18.77 -5.40 -16.97
C ASP A 95 19.87 -4.52 -16.35
N CYS A 96 19.62 -3.97 -15.18
CA CYS A 96 20.66 -3.27 -14.42
C CYS A 96 21.87 -4.16 -14.12
N ARG A 97 21.64 -5.45 -13.87
CA ARG A 97 22.71 -6.44 -13.67
C ARG A 97 23.49 -6.70 -14.98
N LYS A 98 22.80 -6.87 -16.12
CA LYS A 98 23.41 -7.02 -17.44
C LYS A 98 24.27 -5.82 -17.79
N TYR A 99 23.75 -4.60 -17.64
CA TYR A 99 24.50 -3.37 -17.91
C TYR A 99 25.75 -3.22 -17.03
N ARG A 100 25.64 -3.53 -15.74
CA ARG A 100 26.78 -3.52 -14.82
C ARG A 100 27.84 -4.55 -15.22
N ARG A 101 27.43 -5.76 -15.64
CA ARG A 101 28.35 -6.81 -16.12
C ARG A 101 29.06 -6.37 -17.38
N THR A 102 28.34 -5.87 -18.37
CA THR A 102 28.90 -5.37 -19.63
C THR A 102 29.91 -4.24 -19.40
N ARG A 103 29.56 -3.28 -18.54
CA ARG A 103 30.46 -2.17 -18.19
C ARG A 103 31.74 -2.65 -17.51
N ARG A 104 31.67 -3.64 -16.63
CA ARG A 104 32.87 -4.21 -15.98
C ARG A 104 33.77 -4.90 -16.99
N ASN A 105 33.21 -5.66 -17.91
CA ASN A 105 33.99 -6.36 -18.94
C ASN A 105 34.67 -5.42 -19.93
N ARG A 106 34.08 -4.26 -20.21
CA ARG A 106 34.66 -3.25 -21.13
C ARG A 106 35.81 -2.46 -20.52
N LEU A 107 35.71 -2.11 -19.24
CA LEU A 107 36.71 -1.22 -18.61
C LEU A 107 37.87 -1.96 -17.99
N ARG A 108 37.63 -3.05 -17.29
CA ARG A 108 38.64 -3.91 -16.70
C ARG A 108 38.00 -5.16 -16.09
N TYR A 109 38.69 -6.30 -16.22
CA TYR A 109 38.28 -7.50 -15.53
C TYR A 109 38.38 -7.30 -14.01
N ARG A 110 37.28 -7.52 -13.30
CA ARG A 110 37.25 -7.63 -11.86
C ARG A 110 36.63 -8.95 -11.47
N LYS A 111 37.30 -9.66 -10.56
CA LYS A 111 36.73 -10.88 -9.99
C LYS A 111 35.36 -10.60 -9.41
N SER A 112 34.41 -11.49 -9.68
CA SER A 112 33.06 -11.39 -9.12
C SER A 112 33.16 -11.40 -7.59
N ARG A 113 32.52 -10.43 -6.95
CA ARG A 113 32.38 -10.41 -5.50
C ARG A 113 31.15 -11.22 -5.15
N PHE A 114 31.33 -12.50 -4.93
CA PHE A 114 30.35 -13.34 -4.26
C PHE A 114 30.58 -13.15 -2.75
N ASP A 115 30.00 -12.13 -2.24
CA ASP A 115 30.29 -11.74 -0.87
C ASP A 115 29.41 -12.57 0.06
N ASN A 116 30.04 -13.23 1.00
CA ASN A 116 29.42 -13.62 2.26
C ASN A 116 29.05 -12.34 3.02
N ARG A 117 28.07 -11.61 2.52
CA ARG A 117 27.56 -10.42 3.21
C ARG A 117 26.84 -10.90 4.45
N LYS A 118 27.41 -10.66 5.61
CA LYS A 118 26.63 -10.68 6.83
C LYS A 118 25.52 -9.66 6.70
N ARG A 119 24.30 -10.11 6.86
CA ARG A 119 23.12 -9.25 6.92
C ARG A 119 22.73 -9.13 8.36
N ASP A 120 22.38 -7.93 8.79
CA ASP A 120 21.89 -7.69 10.14
C ASP A 120 20.57 -8.45 10.36
N LYS A 121 20.28 -8.76 11.62
CA LYS A 121 19.01 -9.38 12.00
C LYS A 121 17.88 -8.42 11.61
N GLY A 122 16.89 -8.93 10.89
CA GLY A 122 15.78 -8.11 10.37
C GLY A 122 16.04 -7.43 9.02
N TRP A 123 17.18 -7.70 8.36
CA TRP A 123 17.42 -7.16 7.04
C TRP A 123 16.40 -7.69 6.02
N LEU A 124 15.76 -6.79 5.30
CA LEU A 124 14.88 -7.11 4.19
C LEU A 124 15.58 -6.86 2.84
N ALA A 125 15.22 -7.62 1.83
CA ALA A 125 15.64 -7.33 0.47
C ALA A 125 15.07 -5.95 0.04
N PRO A 126 15.82 -5.13 -0.73
CA PRO A 126 15.35 -3.81 -1.16
C PRO A 126 13.97 -3.81 -1.85
N SER A 127 13.66 -4.87 -2.61
CA SER A 127 12.34 -5.04 -3.24
C SER A 127 11.22 -5.25 -2.23
N LEU A 128 11.49 -6.00 -1.14
CA LEU A 128 10.51 -6.20 -0.07
C LEU A 128 10.34 -4.93 0.77
N GLU A 129 11.44 -4.24 1.06
CA GLU A 129 11.38 -2.94 1.75
C GLU A 129 10.59 -1.93 0.94
N HIS A 130 10.78 -1.90 -0.39
CA HIS A 130 10.00 -1.05 -1.28
C HIS A 130 8.51 -1.39 -1.25
N LYS A 131 8.15 -2.68 -1.31
CA LYS A 131 6.74 -3.11 -1.22
C LYS A 131 6.13 -2.74 0.13
N LYS A 132 6.84 -2.97 1.23
CA LYS A 132 6.41 -2.53 2.56
C LYS A 132 6.15 -1.02 2.59
N GLN A 133 7.08 -0.23 2.10
CA GLN A 133 6.95 1.21 2.08
C GLN A 133 5.79 1.69 1.19
N LEU A 134 5.50 0.98 0.11
CA LEU A 134 4.36 1.28 -0.76
C LEU A 134 3.03 1.13 0.00
N ASN A 135 2.83 0.00 0.71
CA ASN A 135 1.63 -0.21 1.53
C ASN A 135 1.47 0.90 2.58
N ILE A 136 2.52 1.18 3.34
CA ILE A 136 2.51 2.27 4.34
C ILE A 136 2.12 3.61 3.69
N SER A 137 2.73 3.94 2.55
CA SER A 137 2.47 5.20 1.85
C SER A 137 1.02 5.31 1.34
N LEU A 138 0.42 4.19 0.94
CA LEU A 138 -0.98 4.17 0.52
C LEU A 138 -1.93 4.41 1.69
N ILE A 139 -1.69 3.78 2.84
CA ILE A 139 -2.46 4.04 4.07
C ILE A 139 -2.30 5.51 4.47
N GLU A 140 -1.07 6.02 4.55
CA GLU A 140 -0.79 7.42 4.94
C GLU A 140 -1.45 8.43 4.00
N ARG A 141 -1.53 8.12 2.70
CA ARG A 141 -2.21 8.96 1.71
C ARG A 141 -3.66 9.23 2.11
N TYR A 142 -4.40 8.20 2.55
CA TYR A 142 -5.80 8.34 2.96
C TYR A 142 -5.92 8.89 4.38
N VAL A 143 -5.09 8.42 5.31
CA VAL A 143 -5.05 8.93 6.68
C VAL A 143 -4.77 10.44 6.70
N SER A 144 -4.00 10.97 5.76
CA SER A 144 -3.71 12.41 5.71
C SER A 144 -4.91 13.30 5.41
N VAL A 145 -5.99 12.76 4.83
CA VAL A 145 -7.13 13.56 4.32
C VAL A 145 -8.50 13.08 4.79
N ILE A 146 -8.59 11.87 5.35
CA ILE A 146 -9.82 11.29 5.89
C ILE A 146 -9.62 11.04 7.39
N PRO A 147 -10.63 11.29 8.25
CA PRO A 147 -10.54 11.05 9.70
C PRO A 147 -10.66 9.55 10.01
N ILE A 148 -9.68 8.75 9.59
CA ILE A 148 -9.61 7.31 9.82
C ILE A 148 -9.30 7.06 11.29
N THR A 149 -10.10 6.20 11.93
CA THR A 149 -9.96 5.82 13.34
C THR A 149 -9.34 4.44 13.51
N HIS A 150 -9.57 3.54 12.55
CA HIS A 150 -9.07 2.16 12.59
C HIS A 150 -8.45 1.79 11.25
N VAL A 151 -7.36 1.03 11.31
CA VAL A 151 -6.69 0.46 10.13
C VAL A 151 -6.63 -1.04 10.33
N THR A 152 -7.26 -1.77 9.41
CA THR A 152 -7.24 -3.24 9.36
C THR A 152 -6.42 -3.66 8.15
N VAL A 153 -5.40 -4.47 8.36
CA VAL A 153 -4.56 -5.02 7.30
C VAL A 153 -4.77 -6.52 7.23
N GLU A 154 -5.14 -7.02 6.06
CA GLU A 154 -5.24 -8.45 5.84
C GLU A 154 -3.86 -9.07 5.72
N VAL A 155 -3.54 -9.97 6.64
CA VAL A 155 -2.28 -10.70 6.65
C VAL A 155 -2.57 -12.16 6.34
N GLY A 156 -2.35 -12.57 5.09
CA GLY A 156 -2.44 -13.95 4.68
C GLY A 156 -1.20 -14.75 5.08
N SER A 157 -1.34 -15.70 5.99
CA SER A 157 -0.34 -16.74 6.19
C SER A 157 -0.81 -18.04 5.56
N PHE A 158 -0.52 -18.22 4.27
CA PHE A 158 -0.83 -19.46 3.57
C PHE A 158 0.42 -20.33 3.46
N ASP A 159 0.34 -21.55 3.96
CA ASP A 159 1.31 -22.58 3.60
C ASP A 159 0.95 -23.13 2.21
N THR A 160 1.48 -22.49 1.18
CA THR A 160 1.22 -22.89 -0.22
C THR A 160 1.71 -24.29 -0.55
N MET A 161 2.71 -24.80 0.17
CA MET A 161 3.21 -26.17 -0.01
C MET A 161 2.26 -27.18 0.62
N LEU A 162 1.72 -26.85 1.79
CA LEU A 162 0.71 -27.68 2.46
C LEU A 162 -0.56 -27.76 1.59
N VAL A 163 -1.05 -26.63 1.09
CA VAL A 163 -2.23 -26.60 0.21
C VAL A 163 -2.01 -27.43 -1.07
N LYS A 164 -0.84 -27.30 -1.70
CA LYS A 164 -0.51 -28.13 -2.88
C LYS A 164 -0.42 -29.64 -2.55
N ALA A 165 0.20 -29.98 -1.41
CA ALA A 165 0.28 -31.38 -0.99
C ALA A 165 -1.11 -31.99 -0.75
N ILE A 166 -2.02 -31.22 -0.14
CA ILE A 166 -3.42 -31.63 0.04
C ILE A 166 -4.13 -31.81 -1.30
N GLN A 167 -3.97 -30.88 -2.24
CA GLN A 167 -4.57 -30.95 -3.59
C GLN A 167 -4.03 -32.14 -4.40
N GLU A 168 -2.76 -32.47 -4.22
CA GLU A 168 -2.11 -33.60 -4.88
C GLU A 168 -2.37 -34.95 -4.17
N GLY A 169 -3.13 -34.96 -3.08
CA GLY A 169 -3.45 -36.15 -2.31
C GLY A 169 -2.25 -36.81 -1.62
N LYS A 170 -1.18 -36.05 -1.38
CA LYS A 170 0.01 -36.53 -0.68
C LYS A 170 -0.25 -36.61 0.81
N VAL A 171 0.12 -37.74 1.41
CA VAL A 171 0.12 -37.90 2.87
C VAL A 171 1.19 -36.98 3.45
N ILE A 172 0.76 -36.06 4.29
CA ILE A 172 1.65 -35.14 5.00
C ILE A 172 2.12 -35.82 6.27
N PRO A 173 3.42 -36.11 6.45
CA PRO A 173 3.94 -36.70 7.69
C PRO A 173 3.70 -35.74 8.87
N GLU A 174 3.23 -36.27 10.01
CA GLU A 174 3.16 -35.50 11.25
C GLU A 174 4.52 -34.88 11.57
N GLY A 175 4.58 -33.56 11.79
CA GLY A 175 5.82 -32.85 12.08
C GLY A 175 6.66 -32.48 10.84
N ALA A 176 6.18 -32.71 9.62
CA ALA A 176 6.84 -32.21 8.43
C ALA A 176 6.75 -30.68 8.39
N ASP A 177 7.91 -30.05 8.50
CA ASP A 177 8.04 -28.60 8.42
C ASP A 177 8.03 -28.15 6.95
N TYR A 178 6.85 -28.07 6.33
CA TYR A 178 6.67 -27.62 4.95
C TYR A 178 7.03 -26.14 4.76
N GLN A 179 7.36 -25.46 5.83
CA GLN A 179 7.59 -24.02 5.84
C GLN A 179 9.05 -23.62 5.55
N LYS A 180 9.82 -24.42 4.84
CA LYS A 180 11.21 -24.06 4.48
C LYS A 180 11.34 -23.08 3.33
N GLY A 181 10.23 -22.62 2.74
CA GLY A 181 10.23 -21.49 1.81
C GLY A 181 10.37 -20.14 2.55
N PRO A 182 10.76 -19.06 1.85
CA PRO A 182 10.78 -17.74 2.46
C PRO A 182 9.37 -17.38 2.94
N ARG A 183 9.16 -17.41 4.24
CA ARG A 183 7.93 -16.93 4.87
C ARG A 183 7.93 -15.42 4.72
N TYR A 184 7.12 -14.93 3.83
CA TYR A 184 6.75 -13.53 3.83
C TYR A 184 5.65 -13.32 4.87
N ASN A 185 6.05 -13.24 6.11
CA ASN A 185 5.14 -12.89 7.19
C ASN A 185 5.11 -11.37 7.28
N LEU A 186 4.13 -10.75 6.64
CA LEU A 186 3.91 -9.31 6.71
C LEU A 186 3.63 -8.81 8.14
N ALA A 187 3.20 -9.70 9.04
CA ALA A 187 3.03 -9.39 10.47
C ALA A 187 4.34 -9.09 11.20
N THR A 188 5.49 -9.34 10.58
CA THR A 188 6.81 -9.01 11.13
C THR A 188 7.41 -7.75 10.50
N LEU A 189 6.66 -7.05 9.68
CA LEU A 189 6.98 -5.75 9.13
C LEU A 189 6.39 -4.64 10.00
#